data_2b5817bcf508d6a06fbb4ea9cba79d91
#
_entry.id   2b5817bcf508d6a06fbb4ea9cba79d91
#
_cell.length_a   1.000
_cell.length_b   1.000
_cell.length_c   1.000
_cell.angle_alpha   90.00
_cell.angle_beta   90.00
_cell.angle_gamma   90.00
#
_symmetry.space_group_name_H-M   'P 1'
#
loop_
_entity.id
_entity.type
_entity.pdbx_description
1 polymer ?
#
loop_
_entity_poly.entity_id
_entity_poly.type
_entity_poly.pdbx_seq_one_letter_code
_entity_poly.pdbx_strand_id
1 'polypeptide(L)'
;MAMGPRDEYKSSYRDPTTGLRWALVTVSVIAVAAVIAAVTLWLKPRHIEQDPPTEKASTGVPRADLEQITGQLLLQKFPGPPVRITCPGDLPAKVGASEDCVLRRFGDEFRLTITITAVTSPTDANWTYKLGEKIPGS
;
A
#
# COMPACT_ATOMS: atom_id res chain seq x y z
N MET A 1 1.17 -41.54 83.22
CA MET A 1 0.89 -40.26 82.63
C MET A 1 1.02 -40.44 81.14
N ALA A 2 -0.08 -40.57 80.41
CA ALA A 2 -0.10 -40.72 78.99
C ALA A 2 -0.39 -39.34 78.32
N MET A 3 0.59 -38.82 77.60
CA MET A 3 0.38 -37.69 76.72
C MET A 3 -0.26 -38.23 75.43
N GLY A 4 -1.53 -37.88 75.24
CA GLY A 4 -2.21 -38.18 73.99
C GLY A 4 -1.67 -37.40 72.79
N PRO A 5 -1.73 -37.97 71.59
CA PRO A 5 -1.26 -37.27 70.40
C PRO A 5 -2.16 -36.07 70.14
N ARG A 6 -1.52 -34.93 69.90
CA ARG A 6 -2.20 -33.75 69.35
C ARG A 6 -2.58 -34.07 67.93
N ASP A 7 -3.88 -34.26 67.70
CA ASP A 7 -4.42 -34.27 66.38
C ASP A 7 -4.19 -32.89 65.73
N GLU A 8 -3.21 -32.86 64.86
CA GLU A 8 -2.90 -31.73 64.02
C GLU A 8 -4.02 -31.61 62.98
N TYR A 9 -5.05 -30.83 63.34
CA TYR A 9 -6.13 -30.47 62.41
C TYR A 9 -5.52 -29.63 61.28
N LYS A 10 -5.12 -30.32 60.23
CA LYS A 10 -4.70 -29.68 58.97
C LYS A 10 -5.93 -29.14 58.25
N SER A 11 -6.34 -27.95 58.64
CA SER A 11 -7.39 -27.22 57.95
C SER A 11 -6.97 -26.99 56.51
N SER A 12 -7.47 -27.82 55.61
CA SER A 12 -7.33 -27.64 54.18
C SER A 12 -8.23 -26.45 53.76
N TYR A 13 -7.75 -25.24 54.05
CA TYR A 13 -8.37 -24.02 53.54
C TYR A 13 -8.16 -23.99 52.03
N ARG A 14 -9.15 -24.52 51.29
CA ARG A 14 -9.21 -24.41 49.84
C ARG A 14 -9.64 -22.99 49.53
N ASP A 15 -8.70 -22.15 49.19
CA ASP A 15 -8.91 -20.76 48.82
C ASP A 15 -9.84 -20.68 47.61
N PRO A 16 -11.08 -20.22 47.74
CA PRO A 16 -12.04 -20.16 46.63
C PRO A 16 -11.64 -19.12 45.56
N THR A 17 -10.65 -18.30 45.87
CA THR A 17 -10.20 -17.21 44.96
C THR A 17 -9.26 -17.67 43.84
N THR A 18 -8.65 -18.88 44.00
CA THR A 18 -7.69 -19.38 43.01
C THR A 18 -8.41 -19.77 41.69
N GLY A 19 -9.59 -20.36 41.80
CA GLY A 19 -10.39 -20.73 40.61
C GLY A 19 -10.92 -19.53 39.85
N LEU A 20 -11.30 -18.47 40.56
CA LEU A 20 -11.86 -17.26 39.96
C LEU A 20 -10.77 -16.44 39.22
N ARG A 21 -9.57 -16.44 39.77
CA ARG A 21 -8.43 -15.75 39.14
C ARG A 21 -8.03 -16.41 37.81
N TRP A 22 -8.03 -17.74 37.75
CA TRP A 22 -7.74 -18.45 36.50
C TRP A 22 -8.83 -18.25 35.46
N ALA A 23 -10.10 -18.21 35.86
CA ALA A 23 -11.22 -17.95 34.97
C ALA A 23 -11.16 -16.54 34.35
N LEU A 24 -10.79 -15.52 35.14
CA LEU A 24 -10.63 -14.15 34.65
C LEU A 24 -9.44 -14.01 33.68
N VAL A 25 -8.34 -14.68 33.93
CA VAL A 25 -7.17 -14.65 33.03
C VAL A 25 -7.50 -15.31 31.69
N THR A 26 -8.18 -16.45 31.69
CA THR A 26 -8.55 -17.15 30.44
C THR A 26 -9.52 -16.32 29.59
N VAL A 27 -10.53 -15.69 30.21
CA VAL A 27 -11.47 -14.81 29.50
C VAL A 27 -10.77 -13.61 28.89
N SER A 28 -9.81 -13.00 29.61
CA SER A 28 -9.02 -11.87 29.09
C SER A 28 -8.18 -12.24 27.88
N VAL A 29 -7.54 -13.41 27.89
CA VAL A 29 -6.72 -13.88 26.77
C VAL A 29 -7.58 -14.12 25.52
N ILE A 30 -8.77 -14.72 25.69
CA ILE A 30 -9.70 -14.95 24.57
C ILE A 30 -10.19 -13.62 24.00
N ALA A 31 -10.53 -12.65 24.84
CA ALA A 31 -10.98 -11.33 24.39
C ALA A 31 -9.89 -10.58 23.59
N VAL A 32 -8.65 -10.62 24.06
CA VAL A 32 -7.50 -10.00 23.35
C VAL A 32 -7.26 -10.70 22.00
N ALA A 33 -7.30 -12.02 21.95
CA ALA A 33 -7.14 -12.76 20.71
C ALA A 33 -8.25 -12.43 19.69
N ALA A 34 -9.49 -12.27 20.12
CA ALA A 34 -10.61 -11.88 19.26
C ALA A 34 -10.43 -10.45 18.69
N VAL A 35 -9.95 -9.51 19.50
CA VAL A 35 -9.66 -8.14 19.04
C VAL A 35 -8.51 -8.12 18.03
N ILE A 36 -7.45 -8.86 18.25
CA ILE A 36 -6.32 -8.96 17.31
C ILE A 36 -6.81 -9.57 15.98
N ALA A 37 -7.61 -10.62 16.01
CA ALA A 37 -8.18 -11.22 14.80
C ALA A 37 -9.10 -10.24 14.05
N ALA A 38 -9.91 -9.47 14.73
CA ALA A 38 -10.77 -8.46 14.13
C ALA A 38 -9.95 -7.32 13.49
N VAL A 39 -8.91 -6.84 14.18
CA VAL A 39 -8.03 -5.77 13.67
C VAL A 39 -7.23 -6.25 12.46
N THR A 40 -6.75 -7.50 12.45
CA THR A 40 -6.04 -8.04 11.28
C THR A 40 -6.95 -8.23 10.07
N LEU A 41 -8.24 -8.56 10.29
CA LEU A 41 -9.24 -8.61 9.21
C LEU A 41 -9.58 -7.22 8.67
N TRP A 42 -9.56 -6.18 9.52
CA TRP A 42 -9.79 -4.80 9.11
C TRP A 42 -8.57 -4.18 8.44
N LEU A 43 -7.35 -4.56 8.87
CA LEU A 43 -6.09 -4.11 8.32
C LEU A 43 -5.61 -4.96 7.13
N LYS A 44 -6.33 -6.02 6.76
CA LYS A 44 -6.08 -6.61 5.44
C LYS A 44 -6.25 -5.47 4.42
N PRO A 45 -5.17 -5.04 3.76
CA PRO A 45 -5.35 -4.17 2.62
C PRO A 45 -6.37 -4.92 1.76
N ARG A 46 -7.48 -4.25 1.45
CA ARG A 46 -8.34 -4.73 0.38
C ARG A 46 -7.40 -4.78 -0.81
N HIS A 47 -6.84 -5.96 -1.08
CA HIS A 47 -6.43 -6.25 -2.43
C HIS A 47 -7.70 -6.01 -3.23
N ILE A 48 -7.79 -4.81 -3.79
CA ILE A 48 -8.60 -4.61 -4.95
C ILE A 48 -8.07 -5.71 -5.86
N GLU A 49 -8.86 -6.75 -6.01
CA GLU A 49 -8.69 -7.74 -7.04
C GLU A 49 -8.81 -6.94 -8.34
N GLN A 50 -7.72 -6.24 -8.67
CA GLN A 50 -7.46 -5.88 -10.03
C GLN A 50 -7.34 -7.25 -10.69
N ASP A 51 -8.39 -7.61 -11.45
CA ASP A 51 -8.28 -8.61 -12.48
C ASP A 51 -6.88 -8.44 -13.07
N PRO A 52 -6.04 -9.50 -13.08
CA PRO A 52 -4.74 -9.37 -13.69
C PRO A 52 -5.03 -8.94 -15.13
N PRO A 53 -4.66 -7.72 -15.53
CA PRO A 53 -4.61 -7.44 -16.94
C PRO A 53 -3.73 -8.56 -17.47
N THR A 54 -4.22 -9.28 -18.46
CA THR A 54 -3.47 -10.30 -19.17
C THR A 54 -2.11 -9.69 -19.47
N GLU A 55 -1.17 -9.97 -18.61
CA GLU A 55 0.20 -9.46 -18.69
C GLU A 55 0.82 -10.14 -19.90
N LYS A 56 0.57 -9.58 -21.07
CA LYS A 56 1.60 -9.56 -22.08
C LYS A 56 2.75 -8.88 -21.38
N ALA A 57 3.82 -9.63 -21.10
CA ALA A 57 5.05 -9.09 -20.58
C ALA A 57 5.45 -7.93 -21.50
N SER A 58 4.98 -6.73 -21.18
CA SER A 58 5.30 -5.53 -21.92
C SER A 58 6.74 -5.20 -21.52
N THR A 59 7.65 -5.41 -22.45
CA THR A 59 9.03 -4.98 -22.34
C THR A 59 9.02 -3.46 -22.46
N GLY A 60 8.64 -2.76 -21.37
CA GLY A 60 8.49 -1.31 -21.38
C GLY A 60 8.09 -0.75 -20.03
N VAL A 61 8.18 0.56 -19.90
CA VAL A 61 7.69 1.28 -18.71
C VAL A 61 6.17 1.35 -18.77
N PRO A 62 5.47 0.85 -17.75
CA PRO A 62 4.01 0.87 -17.73
C PRO A 62 3.46 2.30 -17.81
N ARG A 63 2.38 2.47 -18.56
CA ARG A 63 1.69 3.76 -18.69
C ARG A 63 1.36 4.39 -17.35
N ALA A 64 0.91 3.60 -16.38
CA ALA A 64 0.55 4.09 -15.06
C ALA A 64 1.74 4.74 -14.32
N ASP A 65 2.93 4.16 -14.44
CA ASP A 65 4.15 4.70 -13.84
C ASP A 65 4.60 5.99 -14.53
N LEU A 66 4.49 6.06 -15.87
CA LEU A 66 4.76 7.27 -16.63
C LEU A 66 3.85 8.43 -16.19
N GLU A 67 2.54 8.18 -16.10
CA GLU A 67 1.55 9.17 -15.70
C GLU A 67 1.76 9.64 -14.25
N GLN A 68 1.98 8.70 -13.32
CA GLN A 68 2.12 9.01 -11.89
C GLN A 68 3.42 9.74 -11.58
N ILE A 69 4.56 9.19 -12.02
CA ILE A 69 5.88 9.74 -11.68
C ILE A 69 6.08 11.08 -12.37
N THR A 70 5.73 11.21 -13.66
CA THR A 70 5.83 12.47 -14.38
C THR A 70 4.90 13.54 -13.78
N GLY A 71 3.70 13.15 -13.33
CA GLY A 71 2.80 14.03 -12.60
C GLY A 71 3.40 14.58 -11.31
N GLN A 72 4.06 13.72 -10.52
CA GLN A 72 4.76 14.14 -9.31
C GLN A 72 5.93 15.09 -9.61
N LEU A 73 6.74 14.80 -10.61
CA LEU A 73 7.86 15.66 -11.03
C LEU A 73 7.38 17.04 -11.50
N LEU A 74 6.26 17.08 -12.22
CA LEU A 74 5.64 18.35 -12.64
C LEU A 74 5.14 19.18 -11.47
N LEU A 75 4.51 18.54 -10.47
CA LEU A 75 4.05 19.23 -9.25
C LEU A 75 5.20 19.76 -8.41
N GLN A 76 6.33 19.06 -8.34
CA GLN A 76 7.53 19.54 -7.67
C GLN A 76 8.13 20.78 -8.37
N LYS A 77 8.13 20.78 -9.69
CA LYS A 77 8.69 21.89 -10.50
C LYS A 77 7.73 23.08 -10.60
N PHE A 78 6.45 22.79 -10.66
CA PHE A 78 5.38 23.80 -10.82
C PHE A 78 4.31 23.56 -9.75
N PRO A 79 4.53 24.03 -8.52
CA PRO A 79 3.56 23.86 -7.44
C PRO A 79 2.21 24.50 -7.81
N GLY A 80 1.11 23.81 -7.47
CA GLY A 80 -0.24 24.25 -7.82
C GLY A 80 -1.25 23.11 -7.74
N PRO A 81 -2.41 23.26 -8.38
CA PRO A 81 -3.42 22.22 -8.39
C PRO A 81 -2.90 20.94 -9.06
N PRO A 82 -3.51 19.78 -8.74
CA PRO A 82 -3.11 18.51 -9.29
C PRO A 82 -3.20 18.52 -10.81
N VAL A 83 -2.20 17.97 -11.46
CA VAL A 83 -2.15 17.76 -12.90
C VAL A 83 -2.63 16.34 -13.21
N ARG A 84 -3.29 16.16 -14.34
CA ARG A 84 -3.64 14.84 -14.87
C ARG A 84 -2.87 14.63 -16.16
N ILE A 85 -2.12 13.53 -16.21
CA ILE A 85 -1.42 13.10 -17.42
C ILE A 85 -2.14 11.87 -17.94
N THR A 86 -2.30 11.78 -19.23
CA THR A 86 -2.88 10.62 -19.92
C THR A 86 -1.98 10.26 -21.09
N CYS A 87 -1.40 9.07 -21.05
CA CYS A 87 -0.57 8.52 -22.11
C CYS A 87 -1.33 7.47 -22.90
N PRO A 88 -1.07 7.29 -24.22
CA PRO A 88 -1.80 6.32 -25.03
C PRO A 88 -1.45 4.87 -24.71
N GLY A 89 -0.23 4.58 -24.22
CA GLY A 89 0.19 3.22 -23.93
C GLY A 89 1.42 3.12 -23.05
N ASP A 90 2.01 1.91 -23.02
CA ASP A 90 3.28 1.64 -22.36
C ASP A 90 4.44 2.09 -23.25
N LEU A 91 5.44 2.73 -22.67
CA LEU A 91 6.60 3.22 -23.44
C LEU A 91 7.70 2.15 -23.48
N PRO A 92 8.13 1.70 -24.66
CA PRO A 92 9.21 0.72 -24.77
C PRO A 92 10.46 1.13 -24.00
N ALA A 93 11.04 0.25 -23.19
CA ALA A 93 12.28 0.50 -22.45
C ALA A 93 13.47 0.50 -23.39
N LYS A 94 13.57 1.51 -24.24
CA LYS A 94 14.64 1.72 -25.21
C LYS A 94 15.07 3.19 -25.19
N VAL A 95 16.37 3.45 -25.09
CA VAL A 95 16.90 4.82 -25.14
C VAL A 95 16.49 5.49 -26.45
N GLY A 96 15.92 6.71 -26.33
CA GLY A 96 15.38 7.47 -27.46
C GLY A 96 13.93 7.15 -27.82
N ALA A 97 13.32 6.13 -27.22
CA ALA A 97 11.88 5.92 -27.36
C ALA A 97 11.11 7.11 -26.76
N SER A 98 10.12 7.60 -27.47
CA SER A 98 9.31 8.74 -27.03
C SER A 98 7.86 8.52 -27.31
N GLU A 99 7.00 9.13 -26.47
CA GLU A 99 5.56 9.08 -26.58
C GLU A 99 4.96 10.45 -26.26
N ASP A 100 3.92 10.81 -26.99
CA ASP A 100 3.16 12.03 -26.74
C ASP A 100 1.98 11.73 -25.83
N CYS A 101 2.02 12.29 -24.63
CA CYS A 101 0.95 12.25 -23.64
C CYS A 101 0.17 13.57 -23.65
N VAL A 102 -0.99 13.59 -23.02
CA VAL A 102 -1.79 14.79 -22.80
C VAL A 102 -1.72 15.18 -21.34
N LEU A 103 -1.27 16.39 -21.07
CA LEU A 103 -1.30 17.02 -19.75
C LEU A 103 -2.54 17.89 -19.63
N ARG A 104 -3.42 17.63 -18.69
CA ARG A 104 -4.56 18.48 -18.37
C ARG A 104 -4.29 19.27 -17.10
N ARG A 105 -4.40 20.61 -17.19
CA ARG A 105 -4.25 21.53 -16.08
C ARG A 105 -5.17 22.74 -16.25
N PHE A 106 -5.90 23.14 -15.22
CA PHE A 106 -6.86 24.26 -15.22
C PHE A 106 -7.96 24.19 -16.31
N GLY A 107 -8.28 22.98 -16.80
CA GLY A 107 -9.20 22.81 -17.92
C GLY A 107 -8.54 22.87 -19.30
N ASP A 108 -7.31 23.28 -19.39
CA ASP A 108 -6.52 23.30 -20.61
C ASP A 108 -5.75 22.01 -20.82
N GLU A 109 -5.58 21.62 -22.06
CA GLU A 109 -4.77 20.45 -22.47
C GLU A 109 -3.50 20.90 -23.17
N PHE A 110 -2.40 20.25 -22.81
CA PHE A 110 -1.07 20.52 -23.36
C PHE A 110 -0.46 19.22 -23.85
N ARG A 111 0.29 19.30 -24.94
CA ARG A 111 1.10 18.17 -25.39
C ARG A 111 2.27 17.97 -24.43
N LEU A 112 2.53 16.75 -24.02
CA LEU A 112 3.64 16.37 -23.17
C LEU A 112 4.39 15.22 -23.83
N THR A 113 5.59 15.46 -24.34
CA THR A 113 6.41 14.41 -24.92
C THR A 113 7.34 13.83 -23.86
N ILE A 114 7.26 12.52 -23.61
CA ILE A 114 8.14 11.77 -22.71
C ILE A 114 9.18 11.02 -23.55
N THR A 115 10.45 11.08 -23.18
CA THR A 115 11.54 10.41 -23.91
C THR A 115 12.43 9.64 -22.95
N ILE A 116 12.68 8.36 -23.22
CA ILE A 116 13.59 7.51 -22.46
C ILE A 116 15.04 7.96 -22.67
N THR A 117 15.75 8.27 -21.58
CA THR A 117 17.14 8.71 -21.59
C THR A 117 18.11 7.61 -21.19
N ALA A 118 17.70 6.69 -20.33
CA ALA A 118 18.50 5.53 -19.91
C ALA A 118 17.57 4.37 -19.55
N VAL A 119 18.02 3.16 -19.75
CA VAL A 119 17.30 1.93 -19.40
C VAL A 119 18.04 1.22 -18.28
N THR A 120 17.36 0.99 -17.16
CA THR A 120 17.91 0.31 -15.97
C THR A 120 17.54 -1.18 -15.98
N SER A 121 16.32 -1.50 -16.44
CA SER A 121 15.82 -2.87 -16.58
C SER A 121 14.78 -2.94 -17.71
N PRO A 122 14.32 -4.14 -18.10
CA PRO A 122 13.29 -4.28 -19.14
C PRO A 122 11.97 -3.55 -18.83
N THR A 123 11.71 -3.25 -17.54
CA THR A 123 10.49 -2.58 -17.07
C THR A 123 10.77 -1.27 -16.35
N ASP A 124 12.03 -0.85 -16.27
CA ASP A 124 12.44 0.36 -15.55
C ASP A 124 13.44 1.17 -16.36
N ALA A 125 13.18 2.46 -16.48
CA ALA A 125 13.98 3.38 -17.26
C ALA A 125 13.94 4.78 -16.65
N ASN A 126 14.96 5.58 -16.98
CA ASN A 126 14.94 7.01 -16.72
C ASN A 126 14.40 7.72 -17.96
N TRP A 127 13.62 8.75 -17.75
CA TRP A 127 13.06 9.56 -18.84
C TRP A 127 13.10 11.05 -18.53
N THR A 128 13.01 11.83 -19.56
CA THR A 128 12.79 13.28 -19.50
C THR A 128 11.44 13.59 -20.13
N TYR A 129 10.92 14.77 -19.85
CA TYR A 129 9.69 15.24 -20.45
C TYR A 129 9.87 16.66 -21.02
N LYS A 130 9.16 16.92 -22.11
CA LYS A 130 9.09 18.24 -22.74
C LYS A 130 7.63 18.66 -22.81
N LEU A 131 7.32 19.80 -22.20
CA LEU A 131 6.01 20.41 -22.32
C LEU A 131 5.92 21.13 -23.67
N GLY A 132 4.95 20.75 -24.49
CA GLY A 132 4.64 21.36 -25.76
C GLY A 132 3.56 22.43 -25.66
N GLU A 133 2.98 22.76 -26.80
CA GLU A 133 1.96 23.79 -26.92
C GLU A 133 0.61 23.33 -26.39
N LYS A 134 -0.25 24.30 -26.04
CA LYS A 134 -1.65 24.06 -25.70
C LYS A 134 -2.36 23.46 -26.91
N ILE A 135 -3.16 22.42 -26.67
CA ILE A 135 -3.97 21.78 -27.72
C ILE A 135 -5.18 22.68 -27.97
N PRO A 136 -5.34 23.19 -29.20
CA PRO A 136 -6.49 24.04 -29.51
C PRO A 136 -7.79 23.25 -29.48
N GLY A 137 -8.82 23.77 -28.79
CA GLY A 137 -10.18 23.20 -28.80
C GLY A 137 -10.52 22.27 -27.64
N SER A 138 -9.71 22.25 -26.58
CA SER A 138 -10.06 21.59 -25.32
C SER A 138 -10.68 22.57 -24.32
#